data_885ad6ab2928f97e99a170782fcd49f8
#
_entry.id   885ad6ab2928f97e99a170782fcd49f8
#
_cell.length_a   1.000
_cell.length_b   1.000
_cell.length_c   1.000
_cell.angle_alpha   90.00
_cell.angle_beta   90.00
_cell.angle_gamma   90.00
#
_symmetry.space_group_name_H-M   'P 1'
#
loop_
_entity.id
_entity.type
_entity.pdbx_description
1 polymer ?
#
loop_
_entity_poly.entity_id
_entity_poly.type
_entity_poly.pdbx_seq_one_letter_code
_entity_poly.pdbx_strand_id
1 'polypeptide(L)'
;MKGKHKIEVRSGRVVFTIELERNITILRGDSATGKTTLVEMLQAYETYGRQSGVTVSCDKPCRVLSGVNWELQLNATHDSIVFVDEGSTFVSSLDFARAIQHSDNYYVLVTREDLSTLPYSVNAILELKKTTSRFKRTYNKAYPVY
;
A
#
# COMPACT_ATOMS: atom_id res chain seq x y z
N MET A 1 14.45 -0.17 -10.01
CA MET A 1 13.29 -0.94 -10.51
C MET A 1 12.70 -0.22 -11.68
N LYS A 2 12.30 -0.95 -12.66
CA LYS A 2 11.80 -0.37 -13.91
C LYS A 2 10.33 -0.74 -14.10
N GLY A 3 9.58 0.16 -14.72
CA GLY A 3 8.20 -0.05 -15.08
C GLY A 3 7.22 0.49 -14.07
N LYS A 4 5.97 0.45 -14.47
CA LYS A 4 4.85 0.87 -13.66
C LYS A 4 4.05 -0.34 -13.24
N HIS A 5 3.59 -0.34 -11.99
CA HIS A 5 2.72 -1.38 -11.49
C HIS A 5 1.41 -0.77 -11.08
N LYS A 6 0.36 -1.14 -11.77
CA LYS A 6 -0.99 -0.67 -11.46
C LYS A 6 -1.67 -1.67 -10.54
N ILE A 7 -2.15 -1.17 -9.42
CA ILE A 7 -2.87 -1.95 -8.43
C ILE A 7 -4.31 -1.48 -8.42
N GLU A 8 -5.24 -2.41 -8.54
CA GLU A 8 -6.65 -2.12 -8.40
C GLU A 8 -7.24 -3.04 -7.34
N VAL A 9 -7.78 -2.45 -6.28
CA VAL A 9 -8.41 -3.18 -5.18
C VAL A 9 -9.86 -2.78 -5.17
N ARG A 10 -10.76 -3.74 -5.32
CA ARG A 10 -12.19 -3.45 -5.46
C ARG A 10 -13.08 -4.37 -4.63
N SER A 11 -14.16 -3.79 -4.17
CA SER A 11 -15.28 -4.50 -3.58
C SER A 11 -16.57 -4.02 -4.25
N GLY A 12 -17.73 -4.46 -3.75
CA GLY A 12 -19.01 -3.97 -4.26
C GLY A 12 -19.25 -2.48 -4.04
N ARG A 13 -18.54 -1.86 -3.10
CA ARG A 13 -18.79 -0.46 -2.68
C ARG A 13 -17.66 0.50 -3.02
N VAL A 14 -16.43 0.02 -3.13
CA VAL A 14 -15.28 0.90 -3.28
C VAL A 14 -14.25 0.30 -4.22
N VAL A 15 -13.59 1.17 -4.97
CA VAL A 15 -12.48 0.80 -5.86
C VAL A 15 -11.30 1.70 -5.54
N PHE A 16 -10.14 1.11 -5.30
CA PHE A 16 -8.88 1.83 -5.14
C PHE A 16 -7.99 1.57 -6.34
N THR A 17 -7.39 2.63 -6.87
CA THR A 17 -6.45 2.54 -7.99
C THR A 17 -5.16 3.25 -7.62
N ILE A 18 -4.04 2.53 -7.70
CA ILE A 18 -2.72 3.04 -7.35
C ILE A 18 -1.74 2.62 -8.44
N GLU A 19 -0.95 3.56 -8.96
CA GLU A 19 0.15 3.24 -9.86
C GLU A 19 1.47 3.50 -9.16
N LEU A 20 2.34 2.50 -9.14
CA LEU A 20 3.67 2.59 -8.54
C LEU A 20 4.73 2.69 -9.62
N GLU A 21 5.66 3.62 -9.45
CA GLU A 21 6.83 3.78 -10.31
C GLU A 21 8.13 3.64 -9.54
N ARG A 22 8.08 3.69 -8.21
CA ARG A 22 9.23 3.67 -7.33
C ARG A 22 9.18 2.48 -6.38
N ASN A 23 10.34 2.10 -5.87
CA ASN A 23 10.43 1.00 -4.91
C ASN A 23 9.72 1.32 -3.60
N ILE A 24 9.79 2.57 -3.18
CA ILE A 24 9.17 3.02 -1.94
C ILE A 24 8.22 4.15 -2.28
N THR A 25 6.95 3.98 -1.96
CA THR A 25 5.89 4.96 -2.19
C THR A 25 5.22 5.31 -0.89
N ILE A 26 5.09 6.59 -0.62
CA ILE A 26 4.33 7.09 0.52
C ILE A 26 2.92 7.40 0.05
N LEU A 27 1.93 6.76 0.65
CA LEU A 27 0.52 6.99 0.34
C LEU A 27 -0.10 7.82 1.44
N ARG A 28 -0.45 9.06 1.11
CA ARG A 28 -1.07 10.01 2.04
C ARG A 28 -2.55 10.16 1.72
N GLY A 29 -3.27 10.73 2.66
CA GLY A 29 -4.67 11.09 2.50
C GLY A 29 -5.28 11.40 3.85
N ASP A 30 -6.37 12.15 3.83
CA ASP A 30 -7.14 12.43 5.03
C ASP A 30 -7.79 11.15 5.55
N SER A 31 -8.23 11.17 6.82
CA SER A 31 -8.93 10.04 7.42
C SER A 31 -10.19 9.65 6.64
N ALA A 32 -10.77 10.58 5.90
CA ALA A 32 -11.98 10.35 5.11
C ALA A 32 -11.71 9.71 3.74
N THR A 33 -10.44 9.49 3.35
CA THR A 33 -10.11 8.96 2.01
C THR A 33 -10.03 7.45 1.94
N GLY A 34 -10.16 6.76 3.06
CA GLY A 34 -10.27 5.30 3.06
C GLY A 34 -8.96 4.54 3.12
N LYS A 35 -7.86 5.15 3.62
CA LYS A 35 -6.58 4.45 3.76
C LYS A 35 -6.71 3.18 4.60
N THR A 36 -7.39 3.27 5.73
CA THR A 36 -7.64 2.12 6.60
C THR A 36 -8.46 1.07 5.88
N THR A 37 -9.47 1.49 5.14
CA THR A 37 -10.32 0.58 4.36
C THR A 37 -9.50 -0.18 3.32
N LEU A 38 -8.59 0.50 2.64
CA LEU A 38 -7.70 -0.14 1.67
C LEU A 38 -6.88 -1.27 2.32
N VAL A 39 -6.25 -0.99 3.46
CA VAL A 39 -5.43 -1.99 4.16
C VAL A 39 -6.30 -3.14 4.64
N GLU A 40 -7.48 -2.86 5.19
CA GLU A 40 -8.42 -3.89 5.64
C GLU A 40 -8.87 -4.80 4.49
N MET A 41 -9.13 -4.23 3.33
CA MET A 41 -9.52 -5.00 2.15
C MET A 41 -8.38 -5.94 1.72
N LEU A 42 -7.16 -5.45 1.72
CA LEU A 42 -6.00 -6.27 1.36
C LEU A 42 -5.78 -7.40 2.37
N GLN A 43 -5.96 -7.13 3.66
CA GLN A 43 -5.86 -8.15 4.71
C GLN A 43 -6.95 -9.21 4.55
N ALA A 44 -8.17 -8.78 4.26
CA ALA A 44 -9.28 -9.71 4.04
C ALA A 44 -9.01 -10.61 2.83
N TYR A 45 -8.47 -10.06 1.77
CA TYR A 45 -8.13 -10.82 0.58
C TYR A 45 -7.02 -11.85 0.87
N GLU A 46 -6.00 -11.48 1.64
CA GLU A 46 -4.96 -12.43 2.04
C GLU A 46 -5.52 -13.58 2.86
N THR A 47 -6.48 -13.29 3.74
CA THR A 47 -7.04 -14.29 4.65
C THR A 47 -8.06 -15.19 3.98
N TYR A 48 -8.96 -14.63 3.19
CA TYR A 48 -10.13 -15.34 2.67
C TYR A 48 -10.16 -15.50 1.15
N GLY A 49 -9.26 -14.84 0.43
CA GLY A 49 -9.25 -14.90 -1.03
C GLY A 49 -10.55 -14.39 -1.64
N ARG A 50 -11.12 -15.18 -2.54
CA ARG A 50 -12.37 -14.80 -3.23
C ARG A 50 -13.56 -14.64 -2.28
N GLN A 51 -13.57 -15.36 -1.18
CA GLN A 51 -14.66 -15.29 -0.21
C GLN A 51 -14.71 -13.98 0.54
N SER A 52 -13.65 -13.19 0.48
CA SER A 52 -13.61 -11.86 1.11
C SER A 52 -14.54 -10.85 0.46
N GLY A 53 -14.96 -11.09 -0.79
CA GLY A 53 -15.67 -10.10 -1.57
C GLY A 53 -14.76 -9.02 -2.16
N VAL A 54 -13.46 -9.17 -1.99
CA VAL A 54 -12.45 -8.24 -2.49
C VAL A 54 -11.71 -8.86 -3.67
N THR A 55 -11.47 -8.07 -4.70
CA THR A 55 -10.66 -8.46 -5.85
C THR A 55 -9.44 -7.56 -5.91
N VAL A 56 -8.26 -8.17 -6.04
CA VAL A 56 -7.00 -7.43 -6.20
C VAL A 56 -6.44 -7.77 -7.58
N SER A 57 -6.24 -6.73 -8.39
CA SER A 57 -5.69 -6.86 -9.74
C SER A 57 -4.33 -6.17 -9.78
N CYS A 58 -3.28 -6.96 -9.99
CA CYS A 58 -1.91 -6.46 -10.11
C CYS A 58 -1.03 -7.55 -10.72
N ASP A 59 0.05 -7.16 -11.34
CA ASP A 59 1.02 -8.11 -11.93
C ASP A 59 1.94 -8.74 -10.88
N LYS A 60 1.89 -8.27 -9.65
CA LYS A 60 2.66 -8.82 -8.53
C LYS A 60 1.74 -9.12 -7.35
N PRO A 61 2.12 -10.09 -6.50
CA PRO A 61 1.36 -10.33 -5.27
C PRO A 61 1.36 -9.09 -4.38
N CYS A 62 0.23 -8.81 -3.75
CA CYS A 62 0.10 -7.73 -2.79
C CYS A 62 -0.01 -8.32 -1.39
N ARG A 63 0.82 -7.84 -0.48
CA ARG A 63 0.89 -8.33 0.91
C ARG A 63 0.75 -7.18 1.88
N VAL A 64 0.26 -7.46 3.08
CA VAL A 64 0.20 -6.48 4.16
C VAL A 64 1.19 -6.93 5.24
N LEU A 65 2.09 -6.02 5.60
CA LEU A 65 3.09 -6.25 6.63
C LEU A 65 2.62 -5.61 7.93
N SER A 66 2.51 -6.37 8.99
CA SER A 66 2.03 -5.86 10.26
C SER A 66 2.47 -6.72 11.45
N GLY A 67 2.44 -6.09 12.63
CA GLY A 67 2.66 -6.77 13.90
C GLY A 67 4.12 -6.95 14.27
N VAL A 68 4.34 -7.62 15.39
CA VAL A 68 5.69 -7.82 15.95
C VAL A 68 6.54 -8.80 15.13
N ASN A 69 5.90 -9.60 14.30
CA ASN A 69 6.58 -10.60 13.46
C ASN A 69 6.92 -10.04 12.07
N TRP A 70 6.99 -8.73 11.92
CA TRP A 70 7.19 -8.10 10.63
C TRP A 70 8.48 -8.58 9.93
N GLU A 71 9.55 -8.81 10.68
CA GLU A 71 10.81 -9.27 10.09
C GLU A 71 10.69 -10.66 9.48
N LEU A 72 10.02 -11.58 10.17
CA LEU A 72 9.77 -12.91 9.65
C LEU A 72 8.90 -12.87 8.40
N GLN A 73 7.85 -12.05 8.44
CA GLN A 73 6.97 -11.87 7.29
C GLN A 73 7.73 -11.32 6.08
N LEU A 74 8.58 -10.32 6.33
CA LEU A 74 9.33 -9.67 5.26
C LEU A 74 10.37 -10.61 4.66
N ASN A 75 11.05 -11.39 5.48
CA ASN A 75 12.04 -12.36 5.01
C ASN A 75 11.41 -13.44 4.12
N ALA A 76 10.13 -13.72 4.31
CA ALA A 76 9.39 -14.70 3.53
C ALA A 76 8.70 -14.10 2.31
N THR A 77 8.83 -12.78 2.09
CA THR A 77 8.11 -12.06 1.03
C THR A 77 9.10 -11.56 -0.01
N HIS A 78 8.93 -12.00 -1.26
CA HIS A 78 9.81 -11.65 -2.36
C HIS A 78 9.04 -11.24 -3.59
N ASP A 79 9.57 -10.29 -4.34
CA ASP A 79 9.03 -9.81 -5.62
C ASP A 79 7.53 -9.46 -5.52
N SER A 80 7.19 -8.80 -4.45
CA SER A 80 5.80 -8.48 -4.10
C SER A 80 5.64 -6.97 -3.85
N ILE A 81 4.38 -6.54 -3.79
CA ILE A 81 4.05 -5.19 -3.34
C ILE A 81 3.59 -5.31 -1.89
N VAL A 82 4.32 -4.65 -1.00
CA VAL A 82 4.12 -4.74 0.44
C VAL A 82 3.49 -3.46 0.95
N PHE A 83 2.31 -3.57 1.52
CA PHE A 83 1.60 -2.44 2.12
C PHE A 83 1.87 -2.43 3.62
N VAL A 84 2.17 -1.25 4.15
CA VAL A 84 2.42 -1.07 5.58
C VAL A 84 1.49 0.02 6.10
N ASP A 85 0.68 -0.33 7.10
CA ASP A 85 -0.31 0.57 7.66
C ASP A 85 0.34 1.65 8.54
N GLU A 86 -0.31 2.82 8.63
CA GLU A 86 0.19 3.97 9.38
C GLU A 86 0.32 3.70 10.89
N GLY A 87 -0.40 2.72 11.42
CA GLY A 87 -0.31 2.35 12.83
C GLY A 87 0.90 1.48 13.17
N SER A 88 1.72 1.13 12.19
CA SER A 88 2.85 0.22 12.41
C SER A 88 4.03 0.95 13.02
N THR A 89 4.41 0.55 14.24
CA THR A 89 5.48 1.23 14.99
C THR A 89 6.87 1.00 14.42
N PHE A 90 7.07 -0.09 13.68
CA PHE A 90 8.38 -0.45 13.14
C PHE A 90 8.79 0.40 11.93
N VAL A 91 7.86 1.10 11.29
CA VAL A 91 8.09 1.83 10.03
C VAL A 91 9.18 2.91 10.18
N SER A 92 9.27 3.54 11.35
CA SER A 92 10.28 4.56 11.62
C SER A 92 11.59 3.98 12.16
N SER A 93 11.70 2.67 12.30
CA SER A 93 12.91 2.04 12.83
C SER A 93 14.02 1.95 11.80
N LEU A 94 15.27 1.96 12.27
CA LEU A 94 16.43 1.74 11.41
C LEU A 94 16.47 0.31 10.87
N ASP A 95 15.98 -0.66 11.63
CA ASP A 95 15.94 -2.05 11.20
C ASP A 95 15.03 -2.22 9.99
N PHE A 96 13.89 -1.56 9.99
CA PHE A 96 13.00 -1.57 8.83
C PHE A 96 13.65 -0.89 7.63
N ALA A 97 14.27 0.27 7.83
CA ALA A 97 14.96 0.98 6.75
C ALA A 97 16.05 0.13 6.11
N ARG A 98 16.82 -0.59 6.91
CA ARG A 98 17.86 -1.51 6.41
C ARG A 98 17.25 -2.69 5.66
N ALA A 99 16.18 -3.25 6.19
CA ALA A 99 15.53 -4.41 5.58
C ALA A 99 15.02 -4.10 4.18
N ILE A 100 14.40 -2.94 3.98
CA ILE A 100 13.82 -2.60 2.67
C ILE A 100 14.90 -2.19 1.64
N GLN A 101 16.06 -1.71 2.08
CA GLN A 101 17.16 -1.37 1.17
C GLN A 101 17.70 -2.59 0.42
N HIS A 102 17.64 -3.76 1.04
CA HIS A 102 18.16 -5.00 0.47
C HIS A 102 17.06 -5.92 -0.07
N SER A 103 15.87 -5.39 -0.24
CA SER A 103 14.69 -6.14 -0.63
C SER A 103 14.42 -6.01 -2.13
N ASP A 104 13.82 -7.04 -2.70
CA ASP A 104 13.34 -7.05 -4.08
C ASP A 104 11.86 -6.67 -4.19
N ASN A 105 11.26 -6.22 -3.10
CA ASN A 105 9.85 -5.82 -3.05
C ASN A 105 9.66 -4.35 -3.37
N TYR A 106 8.42 -4.01 -3.72
CA TYR A 106 7.94 -2.63 -3.71
C TYR A 106 7.22 -2.39 -2.38
N TYR A 107 7.26 -1.16 -1.89
CA TYR A 107 6.64 -0.80 -0.62
C TYR A 107 5.68 0.36 -0.79
N VAL A 108 4.48 0.22 -0.24
CA VAL A 108 3.49 1.28 -0.14
C VAL A 108 3.27 1.56 1.34
N LEU A 109 3.79 2.69 1.81
CA LEU A 109 3.73 3.06 3.21
C LEU A 109 2.58 4.03 3.40
N VAL A 110 1.55 3.57 4.08
CA VAL A 110 0.32 4.34 4.33
C VAL A 110 0.54 5.14 5.60
N THR A 111 0.75 6.44 5.46
CA THR A 111 1.14 7.26 6.60
C THR A 111 0.72 8.71 6.41
N ARG A 112 0.63 9.44 7.51
CA ARG A 112 0.47 10.89 7.53
C ARG A 112 1.78 11.61 7.80
N GLU A 113 2.79 10.87 8.26
CA GLU A 113 4.07 11.42 8.70
C GLU A 113 5.13 11.28 7.61
N ASP A 114 6.10 12.18 7.66
CA ASP A 114 7.29 12.04 6.86
C ASP A 114 8.21 11.01 7.50
N LEU A 115 8.73 10.10 6.68
CA LEU A 115 9.57 9.01 7.15
C LEU A 115 11.02 9.28 6.74
N SER A 116 11.68 10.15 7.48
CA SER A 116 13.03 10.63 7.15
C SER A 116 14.10 9.53 7.15
N THR A 117 13.83 8.41 7.82
CA THR A 117 14.78 7.28 7.84
C THR A 117 14.78 6.47 6.55
N LEU A 118 13.78 6.67 5.68
CA LEU A 118 13.62 5.87 4.48
C LEU A 118 14.13 6.61 3.24
N PRO A 119 14.80 5.90 2.31
CA PRO A 119 15.35 6.50 1.09
C PRO A 119 14.28 6.63 0.00
N TYR A 120 13.28 7.48 0.20
CA TYR A 120 12.27 7.72 -0.81
C TYR A 120 12.46 9.09 -1.47
N SER A 121 11.96 9.21 -2.69
CA SER A 121 11.96 10.46 -3.44
C SER A 121 10.66 11.21 -3.18
N VAL A 122 10.69 12.54 -3.24
CA VAL A 122 9.47 13.36 -3.18
C VAL A 122 8.48 13.00 -4.31
N ASN A 123 9.00 12.48 -5.42
CA ASN A 123 8.16 12.03 -6.54
C ASN A 123 7.40 10.74 -6.21
N ALA A 124 7.74 10.08 -5.13
CA ALA A 124 7.09 8.85 -4.70
C ALA A 124 5.99 9.10 -3.67
N ILE A 125 5.61 10.34 -3.45
CA ILE A 125 4.51 10.68 -2.55
C ILE A 125 3.22 10.77 -3.36
N LEU A 126 2.27 9.90 -3.05
CA LEU A 126 0.95 9.86 -3.66
C LEU A 126 -0.11 10.24 -2.64
N GLU A 127 -1.19 10.82 -3.11
CA GLU A 127 -2.31 11.21 -2.27
C GLU A 127 -3.60 10.59 -2.81
N LEU A 128 -4.36 9.94 -1.92
CA LEU A 128 -5.65 9.39 -2.26
C LEU A 128 -6.69 10.51 -2.37
N LYS A 129 -7.46 10.48 -3.45
CA LYS A 129 -8.58 11.39 -3.67
C LYS A 129 -9.82 10.57 -3.96
N LYS A 130 -10.88 10.91 -3.25
CA LYS A 130 -12.16 10.22 -3.34
C LYS A 130 -13.03 10.89 -4.38
N THR A 131 -13.62 10.08 -5.27
CA THR A 131 -14.61 10.56 -6.22
C THR A 131 -15.90 9.76 -6.06
N THR A 132 -17.04 10.43 -6.22
CA THR A 132 -18.34 9.77 -6.16
C THR A 132 -18.67 9.13 -7.50
N SER A 133 -19.27 7.95 -7.46
CA SER A 133 -19.65 7.25 -8.65
C SER A 133 -21.16 7.29 -8.90
N ARG A 134 -21.54 6.97 -10.15
CA ARG A 134 -22.92 6.91 -10.59
C ARG A 134 -23.73 5.78 -9.99
N PHE A 135 -23.10 4.75 -9.41
CA PHE A 135 -23.74 3.51 -8.99
C PHE A 135 -23.52 3.21 -7.51
N LYS A 136 -23.52 4.22 -6.67
CA LYS A 136 -23.27 4.10 -5.22
C LYS A 136 -21.92 3.47 -4.90
N ARG A 137 -21.00 3.50 -5.84
CA ARG A 137 -19.63 2.99 -5.65
C ARG A 137 -18.70 4.18 -5.50
N THR A 138 -17.79 4.11 -4.55
CA THR A 138 -16.79 5.14 -4.32
C THR A 138 -15.49 4.74 -5.01
N TYR A 139 -14.90 5.67 -5.73
CA TYR A 139 -13.59 5.48 -6.36
C TYR A 139 -12.57 6.32 -5.65
N ASN A 140 -11.46 5.69 -5.27
CA ASN A 140 -10.32 6.36 -4.66
C ASN A 140 -9.11 6.12 -5.55
N LYS A 141 -8.52 7.18 -6.06
CA LYS A 141 -7.33 7.09 -6.90
C LYS A 141 -6.19 7.83 -6.24
N ALA A 142 -4.99 7.26 -6.34
CA ALA A 142 -3.77 7.90 -5.86
C ALA A 142 -3.19 8.79 -6.94
N TYR A 143 -2.88 10.04 -6.59
CA TYR A 143 -2.29 11.02 -7.50
C TYR A 143 -0.95 11.50 -6.94
N PRO A 144 0.04 11.77 -7.80
CA PRO A 144 1.29 12.36 -7.34
C PRO A 144 1.04 13.70 -6.66
N VAL A 145 1.72 13.93 -5.53
CA VAL A 145 1.63 15.19 -4.79
C VAL A 145 2.48 16.27 -5.47
N TYR A 146 3.56 15.87 -6.11
CA TYR A 146 4.49 16.76 -6.76
C TYR A 146 4.62 16.48 -8.26
#